data_a885a1b2b6d3d3917fd0e683d8bd35f5
#
_entry.id   a885a1b2b6d3d3917fd0e683d8bd35f5
#
_cell.length_a   1.000
_cell.length_b   1.000
_cell.length_c   1.000
_cell.angle_alpha   90.00
_cell.angle_beta   90.00
_cell.angle_gamma   90.00
#
_symmetry.space_group_name_H-M   'P 1'
#
loop_
_entity.id
_entity.type
_entity.pdbx_description
1 polymer ?
#
loop_
_entity_poly.entity_id
_entity_poly.type
_entity_poly.pdbx_seq_one_letter_code
_entity_poly.pdbx_strand_id
1 'polypeptide(L)'
;MKLRDFLSPERVVAPLEASSLEEASGVLLERLASARGVLDAARLRRRAAEHRAEDVVAMGDRAFLVHYRTDAVGQLVLAVGITRAPVCRDEPGSPPHCARIVLLIAAPPRHAARYLQVVGAFARLLRRSDFFESVLSAADSASLVALAGFEEAKLPEQLAVRDVMSDQPRTVAADMPLREAARTLVRTGLGALPVIDEDRRVIGMITEREVIRHLLKVQAFTGPDARAAAPSSPATKTVRDVMTRQVMCVAPEQPIAEVASLMSNKEVDRVPVVRDGRLVGFLTRGDIVRKLIGS
;
A
#
# COMPACT_ATOMS: atom_id res chain seq x y z
N MET A 1 -12.16 -16.97 6.65
CA MET A 1 -12.49 -15.92 7.63
C MET A 1 -13.10 -14.74 6.89
N LYS A 2 -14.10 -14.08 7.46
CA LYS A 2 -14.81 -12.96 6.85
C LYS A 2 -14.49 -11.67 7.58
N LEU A 3 -14.68 -10.51 6.95
CA LEU A 3 -14.48 -9.22 7.60
C LEU A 3 -15.45 -9.03 8.78
N ARG A 4 -16.67 -9.59 8.62
CA ARG A 4 -17.72 -9.62 9.66
C ARG A 4 -17.24 -10.21 10.98
N ASP A 5 -16.32 -11.18 10.96
CA ASP A 5 -15.81 -11.87 12.15
C ASP A 5 -15.02 -10.92 13.10
N PHE A 6 -14.57 -9.76 12.60
CA PHE A 6 -13.87 -8.73 13.37
C PHE A 6 -14.79 -7.66 13.93
N LEU A 7 -16.04 -7.59 13.49
CA LEU A 7 -17.01 -6.59 13.89
C LEU A 7 -17.89 -7.12 15.04
N SER A 8 -18.22 -6.23 15.97
CA SER A 8 -19.15 -6.49 17.05
C SER A 8 -19.97 -5.21 17.32
N PRO A 9 -21.29 -5.28 17.53
CA PRO A 9 -22.10 -4.10 17.85
C PRO A 9 -21.56 -3.29 19.02
N GLU A 10 -20.93 -3.94 20.00
CA GLU A 10 -20.33 -3.27 21.17
C GLU A 10 -19.14 -2.36 20.82
N ARG A 11 -18.44 -2.65 19.71
CA ARG A 11 -17.26 -1.92 19.23
C ARG A 11 -17.56 -1.06 17.99
N VAL A 12 -18.80 -1.01 17.60
CA VAL A 12 -19.28 -0.11 16.57
C VAL A 12 -20.07 1.00 17.23
N VAL A 13 -19.84 2.24 16.83
CA VAL A 13 -20.54 3.42 17.35
C VAL A 13 -21.15 4.16 16.15
N ALA A 14 -22.45 4.03 15.99
CA ALA A 14 -23.22 4.69 14.94
C ALA A 14 -24.57 5.15 15.53
N PRO A 15 -24.83 6.46 15.58
CA PRO A 15 -23.93 7.56 15.31
C PRO A 15 -22.87 7.75 16.40
N LEU A 16 -21.69 8.23 16.00
CA LEU A 16 -20.63 8.67 16.90
C LEU A 16 -20.68 10.20 17.03
N GLU A 17 -20.89 10.68 18.23
CA GLU A 17 -20.85 12.11 18.53
C GLU A 17 -19.38 12.51 18.79
N ALA A 18 -18.79 13.25 17.86
CA ALA A 18 -17.44 13.78 17.95
C ALA A 18 -17.27 14.99 17.04
N SER A 19 -16.53 15.98 17.49
CA SER A 19 -16.22 17.23 16.78
C SER A 19 -14.84 17.19 16.11
N SER A 20 -13.98 16.24 16.51
CA SER A 20 -12.64 16.07 15.99
C SER A 20 -12.28 14.59 15.82
N LEU A 21 -11.24 14.32 15.03
CA LEU A 21 -10.69 12.97 14.86
C LEU A 21 -10.13 12.43 16.18
N GLU A 22 -9.54 13.29 17.00
CA GLU A 22 -8.99 12.91 18.32
C GLU A 22 -10.11 12.46 19.25
N GLU A 23 -11.19 13.22 19.33
CA GLU A 23 -12.38 12.87 20.14
C GLU A 23 -13.00 11.55 19.64
N ALA A 24 -13.21 11.41 18.35
CA ALA A 24 -13.72 10.18 17.74
C ALA A 24 -12.84 8.97 18.08
N SER A 25 -11.52 9.13 17.96
CA SER A 25 -10.54 8.08 18.27
C SER A 25 -10.55 7.72 19.76
N GLY A 26 -10.72 8.70 20.65
CA GLY A 26 -10.83 8.50 22.08
C GLY A 26 -12.03 7.63 22.47
N VAL A 27 -13.22 7.94 21.91
CA VAL A 27 -14.43 7.13 22.15
C VAL A 27 -14.24 5.70 21.65
N LEU A 28 -13.67 5.53 20.45
CA LEU A 28 -13.41 4.20 19.88
C LEU A 28 -12.35 3.43 20.67
N LEU A 29 -11.33 4.11 21.20
CA LEU A 29 -10.31 3.51 22.05
C LEU A 29 -10.90 2.91 23.33
N GLU A 30 -11.82 3.61 23.98
CA GLU A 30 -12.48 3.10 25.18
C GLU A 30 -13.38 1.89 24.87
N ARG A 31 -14.08 1.89 23.72
CA ARG A 31 -14.82 0.71 23.28
C ARG A 31 -13.90 -0.47 23.00
N LEU A 32 -12.71 -0.18 22.42
CA LEU A 32 -11.72 -1.21 22.12
C LEU A 32 -11.06 -1.75 23.39
N ALA A 33 -10.75 -0.90 24.36
CA ALA A 33 -10.09 -1.27 25.63
C ALA A 33 -10.87 -2.30 26.44
N SER A 34 -12.20 -2.33 26.27
CA SER A 34 -13.10 -3.30 26.91
C SER A 34 -13.28 -4.59 26.09
N ALA A 35 -12.66 -4.71 24.92
CA ALA A 35 -12.88 -5.82 24.00
C ALA A 35 -12.17 -7.12 24.46
N ARG A 36 -12.77 -8.26 24.18
CA ARG A 36 -12.08 -9.55 24.27
C ARG A 36 -10.85 -9.54 23.34
N GLY A 37 -9.69 -9.91 23.87
CA GLY A 37 -8.41 -9.90 23.12
C GLY A 37 -7.50 -8.72 23.48
N VAL A 38 -7.98 -7.74 24.27
CA VAL A 38 -7.11 -6.76 24.93
C VAL A 38 -6.55 -7.40 26.21
N LEU A 39 -5.24 -7.45 26.32
CA LEU A 39 -4.50 -8.06 27.42
C LEU A 39 -4.16 -7.03 28.50
N ASP A 40 -3.89 -5.79 28.09
CA ASP A 40 -3.52 -4.67 28.96
C ASP A 40 -4.12 -3.36 28.40
N ALA A 41 -5.28 -2.99 28.92
CA ALA A 41 -5.98 -1.77 28.52
C ALA A 41 -5.21 -0.48 28.87
N ALA A 42 -4.48 -0.49 30.00
CA ALA A 42 -3.68 0.66 30.42
C ALA A 42 -2.49 0.89 29.46
N ARG A 43 -1.83 -0.19 29.03
CA ARG A 43 -0.76 -0.13 28.04
C ARG A 43 -1.29 0.31 26.68
N LEU A 44 -2.47 -0.14 26.27
CA LEU A 44 -3.12 0.30 25.03
C LEU A 44 -3.39 1.81 25.04
N ARG A 45 -3.94 2.35 26.14
CA ARG A 45 -4.17 3.79 26.30
C ARG A 45 -2.87 4.59 26.29
N ARG A 46 -1.82 4.12 26.97
CA ARG A 46 -0.49 4.76 26.93
C ARG A 46 0.06 4.81 25.51
N ARG A 47 -0.07 3.70 24.75
CA ARG A 47 0.39 3.67 23.34
C ARG A 47 -0.39 4.65 22.47
N ALA A 48 -1.70 4.76 22.65
CA ALA A 48 -2.54 5.73 21.96
C ALA A 48 -2.16 7.19 22.29
N ALA A 49 -1.84 7.47 23.55
CA ALA A 49 -1.45 8.79 24.03
C ALA A 49 -0.08 9.28 23.49
N GLU A 50 0.69 8.45 22.81
CA GLU A 50 1.92 8.86 22.12
C GLU A 50 1.65 9.74 20.88
N HIS A 51 0.44 9.72 20.34
CA HIS A 51 -0.03 10.55 19.21
C HIS A 51 0.95 10.61 18.03
N ARG A 52 1.48 9.45 17.60
CA ARG A 52 2.44 9.41 16.49
C ARG A 52 1.75 9.77 15.17
N ALA A 53 2.41 10.55 14.34
CA ALA A 53 1.85 10.99 13.06
C ALA A 53 1.49 9.81 12.14
N GLU A 54 2.30 8.74 12.19
CA GLU A 54 2.08 7.51 11.44
C GLU A 54 0.88 6.67 11.90
N ASP A 55 0.34 6.92 13.10
CA ASP A 55 -0.81 6.17 13.63
C ASP A 55 -2.12 6.48 12.90
N VAL A 56 -2.17 7.55 12.10
CA VAL A 56 -3.37 7.98 11.39
C VAL A 56 -3.13 8.02 9.89
N VAL A 57 -3.94 7.31 9.14
CA VAL A 57 -3.90 7.25 7.68
C VAL A 57 -5.25 7.65 7.10
N ALA A 58 -5.26 8.60 6.17
CA ALA A 58 -6.46 8.89 5.39
C ALA A 58 -6.69 7.79 4.34
N MET A 59 -7.89 7.23 4.31
CA MET A 59 -8.33 6.25 3.31
C MET A 59 -9.12 6.96 2.21
N GLY A 60 -8.43 7.80 1.44
CA GLY A 60 -9.04 8.77 0.55
C GLY A 60 -9.85 9.80 1.34
N ASP A 61 -10.96 10.26 0.74
CA ASP A 61 -11.93 11.18 1.34
C ASP A 61 -13.07 10.47 2.12
N ARG A 62 -12.96 9.17 2.35
CA ARG A 62 -14.05 8.32 2.86
C ARG A 62 -13.91 7.93 4.31
N ALA A 63 -12.70 7.69 4.77
CA ALA A 63 -12.45 7.22 6.13
C ALA A 63 -11.09 7.63 6.66
N PHE A 64 -10.96 7.69 7.98
CA PHE A 64 -9.69 7.65 8.68
C PHE A 64 -9.44 6.26 9.26
N LEU A 65 -8.22 5.80 9.14
CA LEU A 65 -7.69 4.63 9.81
C LEU A 65 -6.75 5.10 10.93
N VAL A 66 -7.11 4.81 12.17
CA VAL A 66 -6.24 4.96 13.33
C VAL A 66 -5.74 3.57 13.72
N HIS A 67 -4.43 3.40 13.84
CA HIS A 67 -3.90 2.07 14.09
C HIS A 67 -2.78 2.06 15.13
N TYR A 68 -2.81 1.04 16.01
CA TYR A 68 -1.80 0.84 17.03
C TYR A 68 -1.18 -0.54 16.91
N ARG A 69 0.14 -0.57 16.75
CA ARG A 69 0.92 -1.80 16.88
C ARG A 69 1.39 -1.93 18.32
N THR A 70 0.90 -2.94 19.01
CA THR A 70 1.15 -3.09 20.45
C THR A 70 0.94 -4.52 20.92
N ASP A 71 1.76 -4.96 21.86
CA ASP A 71 1.58 -6.22 22.58
C ASP A 71 0.53 -6.12 23.70
N ALA A 72 -0.11 -4.96 23.86
CA ALA A 72 -1.26 -4.79 24.75
C ALA A 72 -2.48 -5.61 24.29
N VAL A 73 -2.47 -6.13 23.07
CA VAL A 73 -3.51 -6.99 22.51
C VAL A 73 -2.94 -8.35 22.09
N GLY A 74 -3.67 -9.43 22.34
CA GLY A 74 -3.28 -10.79 21.97
C GLY A 74 -3.62 -11.15 20.53
N GLN A 75 -4.61 -10.46 19.96
CA GLN A 75 -5.09 -10.61 18.59
C GLN A 75 -5.49 -9.24 18.03
N LEU A 76 -5.75 -9.18 16.71
CA LEU A 76 -6.28 -7.98 16.09
C LEU A 76 -7.69 -7.68 16.64
N VAL A 77 -7.88 -6.46 17.11
CA VAL A 77 -9.15 -5.92 17.57
C VAL A 77 -9.46 -4.63 16.80
N LEU A 78 -10.75 -4.43 16.49
CA LEU A 78 -11.24 -3.36 15.62
C LEU A 78 -12.44 -2.68 16.26
N ALA A 79 -12.48 -1.34 16.19
CA ALA A 79 -13.66 -0.52 16.45
C ALA A 79 -13.96 0.36 15.23
N VAL A 80 -15.24 0.67 15.01
CA VAL A 80 -15.72 1.49 13.89
C VAL A 80 -16.62 2.58 14.42
N GLY A 81 -16.40 3.82 13.97
CA GLY A 81 -17.24 4.96 14.28
C GLY A 81 -17.79 5.64 13.03
N ILE A 82 -19.05 6.01 13.06
CA ILE A 82 -19.70 6.82 12.00
C ILE A 82 -20.15 8.14 12.60
N THR A 83 -19.45 9.22 12.29
CA THR A 83 -19.78 10.55 12.81
C THR A 83 -20.96 11.19 12.06
N ARG A 84 -21.74 12.05 12.72
CA ARG A 84 -22.83 12.79 12.08
C ARG A 84 -22.30 13.81 11.09
N ALA A 85 -21.32 14.60 11.50
CA ALA A 85 -20.58 15.53 10.66
C ALA A 85 -19.20 15.00 10.33
N PRO A 86 -18.59 15.37 9.20
CA PRO A 86 -17.22 14.99 8.91
C PRO A 86 -16.25 15.51 9.98
N VAL A 87 -15.34 14.67 10.43
CA VAL A 87 -14.15 15.07 11.20
C VAL A 87 -12.99 15.27 10.26
N CYS A 88 -12.14 16.26 10.54
CA CYS A 88 -11.07 16.68 9.64
C CYS A 88 -9.71 16.51 10.31
N ARG A 89 -8.66 16.30 9.47
CA ARG A 89 -7.26 16.33 9.86
C ARG A 89 -6.52 17.25 8.91
N ASP A 90 -5.79 18.21 9.48
CA ASP A 90 -4.90 19.08 8.73
C ASP A 90 -3.56 18.39 8.46
N GLU A 91 -3.08 18.47 7.23
CA GLU A 91 -1.72 18.05 6.85
C GLU A 91 -0.95 19.24 6.30
N PRO A 92 0.29 19.50 6.77
CA PRO A 92 1.09 20.61 6.29
C PRO A 92 1.27 20.56 4.76
N GLY A 93 0.84 21.61 4.06
CA GLY A 93 0.99 21.74 2.60
C GLY A 93 -0.07 21.02 1.75
N SER A 94 -1.10 20.44 2.37
CA SER A 94 -2.24 19.81 1.69
C SER A 94 -3.58 20.38 2.20
N PRO A 95 -4.64 20.33 1.40
CA PRO A 95 -5.99 20.64 1.91
C PRO A 95 -6.36 19.63 3.01
N PRO A 96 -7.17 20.05 4.01
CA PRO A 96 -7.60 19.17 5.09
C PRO A 96 -8.36 17.97 4.55
N HIS A 97 -8.00 16.78 5.04
CA HIS A 97 -8.79 15.58 4.81
C HIS A 97 -9.95 15.53 5.79
N CYS A 98 -11.17 15.29 5.29
CA CYS A 98 -12.37 15.18 6.10
C CYS A 98 -13.11 13.89 5.77
N ALA A 99 -13.54 13.15 6.80
CA ALA A 99 -14.29 11.91 6.62
C ALA A 99 -15.28 11.68 7.78
N ARG A 100 -16.32 10.87 7.53
CA ARG A 100 -17.30 10.50 8.54
C ARG A 100 -17.07 9.12 9.15
N ILE A 101 -16.23 8.31 8.53
CA ILE A 101 -15.93 6.95 8.99
C ILE A 101 -14.57 6.97 9.68
N VAL A 102 -14.50 6.46 10.90
CA VAL A 102 -13.25 6.28 11.65
C VAL A 102 -13.10 4.80 11.99
N LEU A 103 -12.03 4.18 11.52
CA LEU A 103 -11.63 2.82 11.85
C LEU A 103 -10.50 2.90 12.86
N LEU A 104 -10.63 2.23 14.00
CA LEU A 104 -9.55 2.11 14.97
C LEU A 104 -9.16 0.64 15.12
N ILE A 105 -7.90 0.32 14.84
CA ILE A 105 -7.38 -1.05 14.88
C ILE A 105 -6.20 -1.13 15.84
N ALA A 106 -6.23 -2.10 16.76
CA ALA A 106 -5.04 -2.49 17.51
C ALA A 106 -4.65 -3.93 17.15
N ALA A 107 -3.36 -4.15 16.89
CA ALA A 107 -2.85 -5.45 16.49
C ALA A 107 -1.46 -5.73 17.08
N PRO A 108 -1.15 -6.97 17.48
CA PRO A 108 0.19 -7.33 17.88
C PRO A 108 1.13 -7.30 16.66
N PRO A 109 2.42 -6.93 16.84
CA PRO A 109 3.38 -6.84 15.73
C PRO A 109 3.45 -8.10 14.86
N ARG A 110 3.33 -9.28 15.48
CA ARG A 110 3.33 -10.60 14.80
C ARG A 110 2.13 -10.84 13.88
N HIS A 111 1.07 -10.04 13.97
CA HIS A 111 -0.14 -10.18 13.15
C HIS A 111 -0.21 -9.18 11.98
N ALA A 112 0.94 -8.68 11.52
CA ALA A 112 1.02 -7.70 10.42
C ALA A 112 0.25 -8.13 9.17
N ALA A 113 0.36 -9.40 8.75
CA ALA A 113 -0.37 -9.93 7.60
C ALA A 113 -1.89 -9.83 7.79
N ARG A 114 -2.40 -10.20 8.97
CA ARG A 114 -3.83 -10.13 9.28
C ARG A 114 -4.33 -8.68 9.31
N TYR A 115 -3.55 -7.78 9.89
CA TYR A 115 -3.84 -6.35 9.88
C TYR A 115 -4.05 -5.83 8.45
N LEU A 116 -3.12 -6.13 7.54
CA LEU A 116 -3.22 -5.69 6.14
C LEU A 116 -4.42 -6.29 5.39
N GLN A 117 -4.76 -7.54 5.66
CA GLN A 117 -5.95 -8.19 5.10
C GLN A 117 -7.23 -7.44 5.49
N VAL A 118 -7.36 -7.11 6.79
CA VAL A 118 -8.52 -6.38 7.32
C VAL A 118 -8.59 -4.98 6.73
N VAL A 119 -7.50 -4.21 6.78
CA VAL A 119 -7.45 -2.85 6.21
C VAL A 119 -7.74 -2.85 4.71
N GLY A 120 -7.12 -3.78 3.95
CA GLY A 120 -7.36 -3.90 2.52
C GLY A 120 -8.81 -4.29 2.17
N ALA A 121 -9.46 -5.11 2.99
CA ALA A 121 -10.87 -5.46 2.81
C ALA A 121 -11.77 -4.23 3.05
N PHE A 122 -11.54 -3.45 4.11
CA PHE A 122 -12.26 -2.19 4.35
C PHE A 122 -12.05 -1.21 3.20
N ALA A 123 -10.81 -0.99 2.76
CA ALA A 123 -10.51 -0.09 1.67
C ALA A 123 -11.23 -0.47 0.36
N ARG A 124 -11.32 -1.77 0.05
CA ARG A 124 -12.07 -2.25 -1.12
C ARG A 124 -13.57 -2.02 -0.98
N LEU A 125 -14.15 -2.32 0.17
CA LEU A 125 -15.58 -2.10 0.41
C LEU A 125 -15.94 -0.63 0.36
N LEU A 126 -15.19 0.24 1.04
CA LEU A 126 -15.45 1.67 1.09
C LEU A 126 -15.27 2.36 -0.28
N ARG A 127 -14.55 1.78 -1.23
CA ARG A 127 -14.50 2.29 -2.61
C ARG A 127 -15.78 2.06 -3.40
N ARG A 128 -16.61 1.11 -3.00
CA ARG A 128 -17.94 0.88 -3.59
C ARG A 128 -18.90 1.94 -3.08
N SER A 129 -19.44 2.76 -3.98
CA SER A 129 -20.30 3.88 -3.58
C SER A 129 -21.61 3.41 -2.93
N ASP A 130 -22.21 2.30 -3.44
CA ASP A 130 -23.39 1.67 -2.87
C ASP A 130 -23.18 1.22 -1.42
N PHE A 131 -22.04 0.61 -1.14
CA PHE A 131 -21.70 0.17 0.20
C PHE A 131 -21.37 1.34 1.13
N PHE A 132 -20.61 2.32 0.63
CA PHE A 132 -20.27 3.53 1.38
C PHE A 132 -21.52 4.28 1.86
N GLU A 133 -22.49 4.51 0.97
CA GLU A 133 -23.77 5.14 1.33
C GLU A 133 -24.56 4.29 2.34
N SER A 134 -24.54 2.96 2.19
CA SER A 134 -25.19 2.07 3.15
C SER A 134 -24.56 2.17 4.55
N VAL A 135 -23.24 2.35 4.64
CA VAL A 135 -22.53 2.57 5.92
C VAL A 135 -22.94 3.90 6.53
N LEU A 136 -23.01 4.98 5.75
CA LEU A 136 -23.36 6.31 6.23
C LEU A 136 -24.82 6.45 6.66
N SER A 137 -25.72 5.61 6.11
CA SER A 137 -27.15 5.59 6.39
C SER A 137 -27.57 4.58 7.45
N ALA A 138 -26.64 3.79 7.98
CA ALA A 138 -26.94 2.84 9.05
C ALA A 138 -27.49 3.54 10.29
N ALA A 139 -28.68 3.11 10.76
CA ALA A 139 -29.40 3.76 11.84
C ALA A 139 -28.72 3.57 13.20
N ASP A 140 -28.07 2.43 13.39
CA ASP A 140 -27.41 2.04 14.63
C ASP A 140 -26.25 1.05 14.40
N SER A 141 -25.56 0.73 15.48
CA SER A 141 -24.43 -0.20 15.46
C SER A 141 -24.78 -1.62 14.99
N ALA A 142 -26.00 -2.08 15.27
CA ALA A 142 -26.43 -3.42 14.89
C ALA A 142 -26.71 -3.51 13.39
N SER A 143 -27.43 -2.54 12.83
CA SER A 143 -27.70 -2.43 11.39
C SER A 143 -26.41 -2.25 10.59
N LEU A 144 -25.45 -1.46 11.08
CA LEU A 144 -24.14 -1.33 10.44
C LEU A 144 -23.43 -2.68 10.33
N VAL A 145 -23.33 -3.40 11.43
CA VAL A 145 -22.65 -4.70 11.50
C VAL A 145 -23.34 -5.76 10.64
N ALA A 146 -24.66 -5.63 10.40
CA ALA A 146 -25.46 -6.53 9.57
C ALA A 146 -25.34 -6.27 8.06
N LEU A 147 -24.63 -5.23 7.61
CA LEU A 147 -24.46 -4.95 6.18
C LEU A 147 -23.86 -6.16 5.44
N ALA A 148 -24.52 -6.58 4.37
CA ALA A 148 -24.16 -7.77 3.58
C ALA A 148 -22.69 -7.72 3.07
N GLY A 149 -22.19 -6.54 2.74
CA GLY A 149 -20.81 -6.37 2.28
C GLY A 149 -19.75 -6.87 3.28
N PHE A 150 -20.00 -6.78 4.58
CA PHE A 150 -19.07 -7.32 5.59
C PHE A 150 -19.11 -8.86 5.64
N GLU A 151 -20.26 -9.46 5.40
CA GLU A 151 -20.44 -10.91 5.34
C GLU A 151 -19.82 -11.50 4.07
N GLU A 152 -19.95 -10.81 2.95
CA GLU A 152 -19.41 -11.20 1.65
C GLU A 152 -17.89 -11.01 1.54
N ALA A 153 -17.33 -10.05 2.29
CA ALA A 153 -15.91 -9.74 2.26
C ALA A 153 -15.07 -10.85 2.92
N LYS A 154 -14.70 -11.85 2.11
CA LYS A 154 -13.77 -12.90 2.53
C LYS A 154 -12.37 -12.35 2.68
N LEU A 155 -11.72 -12.64 3.80
CA LEU A 155 -10.30 -12.37 4.02
C LEU A 155 -9.52 -13.58 3.51
N PRO A 156 -8.53 -13.38 2.63
CA PRO A 156 -7.69 -14.46 2.17
C PRO A 156 -6.92 -15.06 3.37
N GLU A 157 -6.65 -16.34 3.33
CA GLU A 157 -5.84 -16.99 4.37
C GLU A 157 -4.40 -16.49 4.35
N GLN A 158 -3.91 -16.16 3.15
CA GLN A 158 -2.59 -15.58 2.92
C GLN A 158 -2.70 -14.28 2.12
N LEU A 159 -1.80 -13.32 2.40
CA LEU A 159 -1.67 -12.13 1.57
C LEU A 159 -1.12 -12.51 0.20
N ALA A 160 -1.77 -12.01 -0.84
CA ALA A 160 -1.30 -12.12 -2.20
C ALA A 160 -0.53 -10.85 -2.65
N VAL A 161 0.22 -10.97 -3.73
CA VAL A 161 0.95 -9.85 -4.35
C VAL A 161 0.05 -8.64 -4.60
N ARG A 162 -1.19 -8.86 -5.10
CA ARG A 162 -2.17 -7.78 -5.38
C ARG A 162 -2.55 -6.94 -4.16
N ASP A 163 -2.41 -7.49 -2.95
CA ASP A 163 -2.76 -6.78 -1.71
C ASP A 163 -1.65 -5.80 -1.27
N VAL A 164 -0.47 -5.92 -1.89
CA VAL A 164 0.78 -5.22 -1.53
C VAL A 164 1.32 -4.36 -2.67
N MET A 165 1.16 -4.79 -3.93
CA MET A 165 1.69 -4.13 -5.12
C MET A 165 1.16 -2.72 -5.34
N SER A 166 1.90 -1.91 -6.07
CA SER A 166 1.39 -0.68 -6.69
C SER A 166 0.61 -1.04 -7.95
N ASP A 167 -0.63 -0.59 -8.08
CA ASP A 167 -1.55 -0.91 -9.18
C ASP A 167 -1.44 0.02 -10.40
N GLN A 168 -0.67 1.11 -10.29
CA GLN A 168 -0.38 2.04 -11.38
C GLN A 168 1.14 2.21 -11.58
N PRO A 169 1.83 1.16 -12.08
CA PRO A 169 3.27 1.23 -12.24
C PRO A 169 3.66 2.23 -13.34
N ARG A 170 4.69 3.03 -13.07
CA ARG A 170 5.33 3.84 -14.11
C ARG A 170 6.08 2.91 -15.05
N THR A 171 5.96 3.16 -16.35
CA THR A 171 6.56 2.34 -17.40
C THR A 171 7.28 3.21 -18.42
N VAL A 172 8.11 2.59 -19.24
CA VAL A 172 8.75 3.22 -20.39
C VAL A 172 8.59 2.34 -21.63
N ALA A 173 8.60 2.96 -22.81
CA ALA A 173 8.64 2.24 -24.08
C ALA A 173 10.08 1.87 -24.45
N ALA A 174 10.26 0.83 -25.25
CA ALA A 174 11.59 0.34 -25.62
C ALA A 174 12.36 1.32 -26.54
N ASP A 175 11.66 2.10 -27.33
CA ASP A 175 12.20 3.11 -28.26
C ASP A 175 12.43 4.47 -27.57
N MET A 176 12.00 4.65 -26.32
CA MET A 176 12.26 5.87 -25.56
C MET A 176 13.75 6.18 -25.51
N PRO A 177 14.18 7.44 -25.70
CA PRO A 177 15.58 7.84 -25.54
C PRO A 177 16.08 7.51 -24.12
N LEU A 178 17.27 6.91 -24.03
CA LEU A 178 17.85 6.49 -22.73
C LEU A 178 17.96 7.65 -21.72
N ARG A 179 18.25 8.87 -22.20
CA ARG A 179 18.31 10.06 -21.34
C ARG A 179 16.97 10.42 -20.71
N GLU A 180 15.89 10.20 -21.43
CA GLU A 180 14.53 10.45 -20.92
C GLU A 180 14.14 9.41 -19.87
N ALA A 181 14.42 8.13 -20.14
CA ALA A 181 14.24 7.07 -19.15
C ALA A 181 15.06 7.33 -17.86
N ALA A 182 16.32 7.75 -18.00
CA ALA A 182 17.17 8.12 -16.87
C ALA A 182 16.59 9.28 -16.04
N ARG A 183 16.09 10.34 -16.71
CA ARG A 183 15.40 11.45 -16.02
C ARG A 183 14.14 10.97 -15.28
N THR A 184 13.42 10.05 -15.88
CA THR A 184 12.21 9.47 -15.25
C THR A 184 12.57 8.66 -14.00
N LEU A 185 13.63 7.83 -14.04
CA LEU A 185 14.15 7.11 -12.87
C LEU A 185 14.48 8.07 -11.72
N VAL A 186 15.27 9.11 -12.00
CA VAL A 186 15.67 10.10 -10.99
C VAL A 186 14.47 10.85 -10.42
N ARG A 187 13.57 11.34 -11.28
CA ARG A 187 12.39 12.11 -10.85
C ARG A 187 11.42 11.32 -10.01
N THR A 188 11.27 10.01 -10.29
CA THR A 188 10.33 9.15 -9.57
C THR A 188 10.94 8.48 -8.34
N GLY A 189 12.26 8.43 -8.22
CA GLY A 189 12.97 7.72 -7.14
C GLY A 189 12.73 6.21 -7.15
N LEU A 190 12.17 5.65 -8.24
CA LEU A 190 11.77 4.24 -8.28
C LEU A 190 12.94 3.27 -8.45
N GLY A 191 14.09 3.76 -8.93
CA GLY A 191 15.30 2.96 -9.17
C GLY A 191 15.18 1.90 -10.25
N ALA A 192 13.96 1.60 -10.75
CA ALA A 192 13.69 0.72 -11.89
C ALA A 192 12.33 1.02 -12.52
N LEU A 193 12.23 0.80 -13.84
CA LEU A 193 10.99 0.95 -14.61
C LEU A 193 10.79 -0.27 -15.50
N PRO A 194 9.60 -0.89 -15.51
CA PRO A 194 9.23 -1.88 -16.50
C PRO A 194 9.22 -1.28 -17.90
N VAL A 195 9.75 -2.03 -18.86
CA VAL A 195 9.67 -1.71 -20.29
C VAL A 195 8.54 -2.53 -20.88
N ILE A 196 7.58 -1.86 -21.52
CA ILE A 196 6.40 -2.51 -22.07
C ILE A 196 6.30 -2.26 -23.59
N ASP A 197 5.60 -3.15 -24.26
CA ASP A 197 5.15 -2.96 -25.65
C ASP A 197 3.77 -2.28 -25.71
N GLU A 198 3.23 -2.14 -26.93
CA GLU A 198 1.93 -1.53 -27.19
C GLU A 198 0.76 -2.31 -26.55
N ASP A 199 0.90 -3.62 -26.38
CA ASP A 199 -0.06 -4.50 -25.71
C ASP A 199 0.05 -4.50 -24.17
N ARG A 200 0.93 -3.63 -23.61
CA ARG A 200 1.29 -3.60 -22.18
C ARG A 200 2.00 -4.85 -21.68
N ARG A 201 2.63 -5.63 -22.55
CA ARG A 201 3.44 -6.78 -22.13
C ARG A 201 4.81 -6.31 -21.66
N VAL A 202 5.32 -6.93 -20.61
CA VAL A 202 6.66 -6.64 -20.11
C VAL A 202 7.69 -7.29 -21.04
N ILE A 203 8.49 -6.46 -21.71
CA ILE A 203 9.54 -6.89 -22.65
C ILE A 203 10.95 -6.66 -22.10
N GLY A 204 11.05 -6.01 -20.94
CA GLY A 204 12.31 -5.75 -20.28
C GLY A 204 12.15 -4.91 -19.02
N MET A 205 13.29 -4.57 -18.43
CA MET A 205 13.38 -3.63 -17.31
C MET A 205 14.60 -2.73 -17.46
N ILE A 206 14.48 -1.46 -17.15
CA ILE A 206 15.60 -0.50 -17.07
C ILE A 206 15.77 -0.08 -15.61
N THR A 207 16.99 -0.16 -15.10
CA THR A 207 17.33 0.24 -13.74
C THR A 207 18.42 1.30 -13.75
N GLU A 208 18.60 2.00 -12.63
CA GLU A 208 19.72 2.92 -12.45
C GLU A 208 21.08 2.24 -12.71
N ARG A 209 21.18 0.96 -12.35
CA ARG A 209 22.39 0.15 -12.55
C ARG A 209 22.76 0.01 -14.04
N GLU A 210 21.80 -0.29 -14.91
CA GLU A 210 22.03 -0.39 -16.36
C GLU A 210 22.40 0.97 -16.94
N VAL A 211 21.74 2.04 -16.50
CA VAL A 211 22.05 3.41 -16.93
C VAL A 211 23.49 3.79 -16.54
N ILE A 212 23.86 3.59 -15.26
CA ILE A 212 25.22 3.90 -14.76
C ILE A 212 26.27 3.07 -15.49
N ARG A 213 26.03 1.76 -15.64
CA ARG A 213 26.96 0.85 -16.35
C ARG A 213 27.19 1.33 -17.79
N HIS A 214 26.13 1.83 -18.45
CA HIS A 214 26.24 2.37 -19.80
C HIS A 214 27.06 3.65 -19.82
N LEU A 215 26.79 4.61 -18.88
CA LEU A 215 27.51 5.87 -18.81
C LEU A 215 29.00 5.67 -18.52
N LEU A 216 29.35 4.76 -17.59
CA LEU A 216 30.75 4.44 -17.27
C LEU A 216 31.50 3.83 -18.45
N LYS A 217 30.86 2.96 -19.24
CA LYS A 217 31.46 2.40 -20.47
C LYS A 217 31.76 3.50 -21.50
N VAL A 218 30.87 4.48 -21.67
CA VAL A 218 31.07 5.60 -22.59
C VAL A 218 32.25 6.47 -22.11
N GLN A 219 32.40 6.74 -20.80
CA GLN A 219 33.49 7.55 -20.27
C GLN A 219 34.88 6.84 -20.36
N ALA A 220 34.89 5.50 -20.19
CA ALA A 220 36.14 4.73 -20.27
C ALA A 220 36.75 4.71 -21.70
N PHE A 221 35.95 4.97 -22.74
CA PHE A 221 36.39 5.03 -24.14
C PHE A 221 36.68 6.44 -24.66
N THR A 222 36.48 7.50 -23.85
CA THR A 222 36.78 8.88 -24.21
C THR A 222 38.16 9.33 -23.68
N GLY A 223 39.20 8.53 -23.94
CA GLY A 223 40.59 8.98 -23.81
C GLY A 223 40.97 10.01 -24.91
N PRO A 224 42.02 10.81 -24.73
CA PRO A 224 42.39 11.90 -25.65
C PRO A 224 42.63 11.44 -27.10
N ASP A 225 42.89 10.14 -27.33
CA ASP A 225 43.14 9.57 -28.67
C ASP A 225 41.89 8.95 -29.36
N ALA A 226 40.70 8.99 -28.73
CA ALA A 226 39.48 8.34 -29.24
C ALA A 226 38.67 9.22 -30.22
N ARG A 227 39.25 10.25 -30.83
CA ARG A 227 38.56 11.13 -31.79
C ARG A 227 38.25 10.51 -33.14
N ALA A 228 38.76 9.28 -33.45
CA ALA A 228 38.65 8.68 -34.75
C ALA A 228 37.60 7.56 -34.88
N ALA A 229 37.02 7.07 -33.80
CA ALA A 229 35.95 6.08 -33.84
C ALA A 229 34.83 6.53 -32.90
N ALA A 230 34.01 7.48 -33.35
CA ALA A 230 32.83 7.90 -32.61
C ALA A 230 31.80 6.76 -32.58
N PRO A 231 31.65 6.02 -31.44
CA PRO A 231 30.44 5.23 -31.28
C PRO A 231 29.26 6.21 -31.20
N SER A 232 28.17 5.86 -31.80
CA SER A 232 26.92 6.59 -31.83
C SER A 232 26.71 7.39 -30.53
N SER A 233 26.55 8.69 -30.65
CA SER A 233 26.38 9.65 -29.54
C SER A 233 25.40 9.09 -28.50
N PRO A 234 25.67 9.27 -27.18
CA PRO A 234 24.73 8.86 -26.10
C PRO A 234 23.31 9.42 -26.30
N ALA A 235 23.16 10.44 -27.14
CA ALA A 235 21.89 11.05 -27.50
C ALA A 235 20.99 10.17 -28.39
N THR A 236 21.53 9.14 -29.04
CA THR A 236 20.80 8.29 -29.99
C THR A 236 20.43 6.89 -29.45
N LYS A 237 20.90 6.49 -28.25
CA LYS A 237 20.57 5.21 -27.66
C LYS A 237 19.19 5.21 -27.02
N THR A 238 18.48 4.12 -27.23
CA THR A 238 17.15 3.88 -26.67
C THR A 238 17.21 2.94 -25.45
N VAL A 239 16.12 2.83 -24.73
CA VAL A 239 15.95 1.87 -23.62
C VAL A 239 16.22 0.44 -24.09
N ARG A 240 15.81 0.07 -25.30
CA ARG A 240 16.00 -1.25 -25.91
C ARG A 240 17.47 -1.70 -25.96
N ASP A 241 18.38 -0.74 -26.11
CA ASP A 241 19.82 -1.02 -26.23
C ASP A 241 20.49 -1.36 -24.88
N VAL A 242 19.81 -1.02 -23.78
CA VAL A 242 20.38 -1.08 -22.42
C VAL A 242 19.57 -1.93 -21.45
N MET A 243 18.27 -2.09 -21.72
CA MET A 243 17.37 -2.83 -20.85
C MET A 243 17.79 -4.28 -20.62
N THR A 244 17.51 -4.80 -19.43
CA THR A 244 17.55 -6.24 -19.14
C THR A 244 16.29 -6.88 -19.70
N ARG A 245 16.45 -7.94 -20.52
CA ARG A 245 15.32 -8.65 -21.16
C ARG A 245 14.79 -9.82 -20.34
N GLN A 246 15.66 -10.45 -19.56
CA GLN A 246 15.26 -11.52 -18.64
C GLN A 246 14.73 -10.89 -17.35
N VAL A 247 13.42 -10.73 -17.26
CA VAL A 247 12.75 -10.11 -16.13
C VAL A 247 11.92 -11.15 -15.40
N MET A 248 12.19 -11.30 -14.11
CA MET A 248 11.33 -12.10 -13.23
C MET A 248 10.02 -11.35 -13.05
N CYS A 249 8.92 -11.97 -13.48
CA CYS A 249 7.57 -11.45 -13.26
C CYS A 249 6.82 -12.37 -12.29
N VAL A 250 5.83 -11.82 -11.59
CA VAL A 250 4.98 -12.55 -10.64
C VAL A 250 3.52 -12.32 -10.96
N ALA A 251 2.65 -13.26 -10.57
CA ALA A 251 1.21 -13.09 -10.72
C ALA A 251 0.60 -12.37 -9.50
N PRO A 252 -0.48 -11.59 -9.70
CA PRO A 252 -1.12 -10.87 -8.58
C PRO A 252 -1.74 -11.79 -7.52
N GLU A 253 -2.04 -13.04 -7.87
CA GLU A 253 -2.64 -14.03 -6.96
C GLU A 253 -1.58 -14.81 -6.13
N GLN A 254 -0.29 -14.72 -6.49
CA GLN A 254 0.76 -15.45 -5.77
C GLN A 254 0.84 -15.00 -4.30
N PRO A 255 1.08 -15.94 -3.36
CA PRO A 255 1.29 -15.61 -1.96
C PRO A 255 2.51 -14.69 -1.79
N ILE A 256 2.35 -13.59 -1.05
CA ILE A 256 3.42 -12.60 -0.87
C ILE A 256 4.66 -13.21 -0.17
N ALA A 257 4.47 -14.20 0.71
CA ALA A 257 5.57 -14.88 1.39
C ALA A 257 6.47 -15.67 0.42
N GLU A 258 5.87 -16.33 -0.57
CA GLU A 258 6.61 -17.02 -1.62
C GLU A 258 7.40 -16.05 -2.48
N VAL A 259 6.76 -14.96 -2.89
CA VAL A 259 7.40 -13.94 -3.72
C VAL A 259 8.51 -13.23 -2.95
N ALA A 260 8.33 -12.93 -1.66
CA ALA A 260 9.38 -12.37 -0.82
C ALA A 260 10.61 -13.31 -0.73
N SER A 261 10.37 -14.63 -0.57
CA SER A 261 11.44 -15.64 -0.58
C SER A 261 12.15 -15.71 -1.93
N LEU A 262 11.40 -15.69 -3.04
CA LEU A 262 11.96 -15.66 -4.39
C LEU A 262 12.82 -14.41 -4.63
N MET A 263 12.32 -13.23 -4.24
CA MET A 263 13.06 -11.98 -4.36
C MET A 263 14.35 -12.00 -3.56
N SER A 264 14.31 -12.56 -2.34
CA SER A 264 15.50 -12.72 -1.49
C SER A 264 16.52 -13.67 -2.11
N ASN A 265 16.09 -14.85 -2.55
CA ASN A 265 16.97 -15.89 -3.10
C ASN A 265 17.59 -15.52 -4.46
N LYS A 266 16.90 -14.67 -5.24
CA LYS A 266 17.37 -14.20 -6.55
C LYS A 266 18.04 -12.83 -6.49
N GLU A 267 18.17 -12.25 -5.29
CA GLU A 267 18.71 -10.90 -5.07
C GLU A 267 18.01 -9.82 -5.92
N VAL A 268 16.69 -9.97 -6.08
CA VAL A 268 15.86 -9.05 -6.86
C VAL A 268 15.04 -8.17 -5.92
N ASP A 269 15.16 -6.86 -6.08
CA ASP A 269 14.48 -5.89 -5.23
C ASP A 269 13.12 -5.43 -5.78
N ARG A 270 12.85 -5.70 -7.06
CA ARG A 270 11.70 -5.17 -7.79
C ARG A 270 11.24 -6.16 -8.84
N VAL A 271 9.94 -6.40 -8.90
CA VAL A 271 9.34 -7.34 -9.86
C VAL A 271 8.07 -6.76 -10.48
N PRO A 272 7.92 -6.80 -11.81
CA PRO A 272 6.65 -6.54 -12.47
C PRO A 272 5.62 -7.60 -12.08
N VAL A 273 4.38 -7.14 -11.88
CA VAL A 273 3.23 -8.02 -11.65
C VAL A 273 2.44 -8.10 -12.94
N VAL A 274 2.26 -9.31 -13.44
CA VAL A 274 1.62 -9.57 -14.74
C VAL A 274 0.41 -10.48 -14.59
N ARG A 275 -0.63 -10.19 -15.37
CA ARG A 275 -1.80 -11.06 -15.56
C ARG A 275 -2.02 -11.24 -17.05
N ASP A 276 -2.14 -12.47 -17.50
CA ASP A 276 -2.30 -12.82 -18.92
C ASP A 276 -1.21 -12.17 -19.81
N GLY A 277 0.03 -12.11 -19.30
CA GLY A 277 1.18 -11.50 -19.96
C GLY A 277 1.22 -9.98 -19.93
N ARG A 278 0.19 -9.28 -19.42
CA ARG A 278 0.11 -7.82 -19.33
C ARG A 278 0.49 -7.30 -17.95
N LEU A 279 1.18 -6.17 -17.92
CA LEU A 279 1.55 -5.49 -16.68
C LEU A 279 0.30 -4.94 -15.99
N VAL A 280 0.07 -5.39 -14.75
CA VAL A 280 -1.05 -4.96 -13.89
C VAL A 280 -0.57 -4.30 -12.60
N GLY A 281 0.71 -4.43 -12.25
CA GLY A 281 1.26 -3.84 -11.04
C GLY A 281 2.78 -3.92 -10.98
N PHE A 282 3.33 -3.37 -9.91
CA PHE A 282 4.76 -3.42 -9.61
C PHE A 282 4.96 -3.64 -8.11
N LEU A 283 5.86 -4.53 -7.75
CA LEU A 283 6.15 -4.88 -6.37
C LEU A 283 7.63 -4.64 -6.08
N THR A 284 7.91 -3.95 -4.98
CA THR A 284 9.26 -3.74 -4.48
C THR A 284 9.44 -4.36 -3.09
N ARG A 285 10.69 -4.63 -2.68
CA ARG A 285 11.00 -5.00 -1.29
C ARG A 285 10.48 -3.95 -0.31
N GLY A 286 10.61 -2.66 -0.67
CA GLY A 286 10.10 -1.57 0.16
C GLY A 286 8.60 -1.63 0.36
N ASP A 287 7.82 -2.06 -0.65
CA ASP A 287 6.37 -2.23 -0.52
C ASP A 287 6.04 -3.36 0.45
N ILE A 288 6.77 -4.49 0.34
CA ILE A 288 6.61 -5.61 1.27
C ILE A 288 6.94 -5.16 2.69
N VAL A 289 8.08 -4.50 2.89
CA VAL A 289 8.51 -4.03 4.21
C VAL A 289 7.54 -3.01 4.77
N ARG A 290 7.20 -1.94 4.03
CA ARG A 290 6.26 -0.90 4.47
C ARG A 290 4.89 -1.47 4.83
N LYS A 291 4.34 -2.35 4.01
CA LYS A 291 3.02 -2.93 4.24
C LYS A 291 3.03 -4.07 5.26
N LEU A 292 4.13 -4.80 5.46
CA LEU A 292 4.25 -5.84 6.48
C LEU A 292 4.68 -5.30 7.84
N ILE A 293 5.54 -4.28 7.87
CA ILE A 293 6.09 -3.72 9.12
C ILE A 293 5.26 -2.49 9.55
N GLY A 294 4.61 -1.79 8.60
CA GLY A 294 3.95 -0.51 8.79
C GLY A 294 5.00 0.60 9.00
N SER A 295 5.06 1.53 8.11
CA SER A 295 5.73 2.81 8.35
C SER A 295 4.95 3.59 9.37
#